data_9ebe87c49a92d9fa3490b43357e01ce6
#
_entry.id   9ebe87c49a92d9fa3490b43357e01ce6
#
_cell.length_a   1.000
_cell.length_b   1.000
_cell.length_c   1.000
_cell.angle_alpha   90.00
_cell.angle_beta   90.00
_cell.angle_gamma   90.00
#
_symmetry.space_group_name_H-M   'P 1'
#
loop_
_entity.id
_entity.type
_entity.pdbx_description
1 polymer ?
#
loop_
_entity_poly.entity_id
_entity_poly.type
_entity_poly.pdbx_seq_one_letter_code
_entity_poly.pdbx_strand_id
1 'polypeptide(L)'
;MSLANRIKAAARAFTLGSVVVDRFDEVWGRDVSQFVSPDYGNYIATSSVVYSVVTLRANMFADLPLRIYTGYGDQKQEVERGAIYEITRKVNPHWTARRMLKMTAYSLDLWGQAFWFCERGTSGVRPPSEVWWARPDHVKVVPDANNYVKEFLYMPPSGAEPLRFAPSEVVWFRNPNPVDEFAPLSPLAAARLAADLHSGAMQSNDKLFRQGLQI
;
A
#
# COMPACT_ATOMS: atom_id res chain seq x y z
N MET A 1 0.72 -11.43 -22.53
CA MET A 1 1.75 -11.30 -21.47
C MET A 1 1.17 -11.88 -20.20
N SER A 2 1.84 -12.82 -19.51
CA SER A 2 1.31 -13.39 -18.27
C SER A 2 1.32 -12.31 -17.17
N LEU A 3 0.41 -12.42 -16.20
CA LEU A 3 0.32 -11.52 -15.05
C LEU A 3 1.66 -11.43 -14.30
N ALA A 4 2.37 -12.56 -14.17
CA ALA A 4 3.71 -12.62 -13.59
C ALA A 4 4.72 -11.71 -14.30
N ASN A 5 4.67 -11.65 -15.63
CA ASN A 5 5.55 -10.76 -16.39
C ASN A 5 5.16 -9.29 -16.22
N ARG A 6 3.86 -9.00 -16.08
CA ARG A 6 3.35 -7.66 -15.81
C ARG A 6 3.77 -7.18 -14.41
N ILE A 7 3.63 -8.05 -13.41
CA ILE A 7 4.03 -7.75 -12.02
C ILE A 7 5.55 -7.65 -11.89
N LYS A 8 6.31 -8.54 -12.56
CA LYS A 8 7.78 -8.47 -12.59
C LYS A 8 8.29 -7.21 -13.29
N ALA A 9 7.61 -6.76 -14.35
CA ALA A 9 7.90 -5.49 -15.00
C ALA A 9 7.63 -4.30 -14.06
N ALA A 10 6.51 -4.33 -13.34
CA ALA A 10 6.18 -3.32 -12.33
C ALA A 10 7.19 -3.32 -11.16
N ALA A 11 7.60 -4.50 -10.68
CA ALA A 11 8.58 -4.63 -9.61
C ALA A 11 10.00 -4.17 -10.04
N ARG A 12 10.38 -4.38 -11.31
CA ARG A 12 11.64 -3.86 -11.88
C ARG A 12 11.61 -2.35 -12.04
N ALA A 13 10.46 -1.77 -12.37
CA ALA A 13 10.28 -0.32 -12.44
C ALA A 13 10.41 0.33 -11.05
N PHE A 14 10.18 -0.41 -9.98
CA PHE A 14 10.33 0.06 -8.58
C PHE A 14 11.79 0.34 -8.19
N THR A 15 12.78 -0.22 -8.89
CA THR A 15 14.22 -0.03 -8.61
C THR A 15 14.84 1.19 -9.29
N LEU A 16 14.12 1.86 -10.17
CA LEU A 16 14.64 2.97 -10.98
C LEU A 16 13.84 4.26 -10.79
N GLY A 17 14.08 4.96 -9.69
CA GLY A 17 13.95 6.42 -9.55
C GLY A 17 12.62 7.08 -9.92
N SER A 18 12.16 7.89 -9.01
CA SER A 18 11.08 8.87 -9.13
C SER A 18 11.15 9.74 -10.40
N VAL A 19 10.17 9.68 -11.28
CA VAL A 19 9.86 10.78 -12.23
C VAL A 19 8.37 10.74 -12.64
N VAL A 20 7.70 11.88 -12.43
CA VAL A 20 6.62 12.51 -13.19
C VAL A 20 5.19 12.09 -12.96
N VAL A 21 4.47 12.98 -12.26
CA VAL A 21 3.01 12.97 -12.05
C VAL A 21 2.27 13.97 -12.96
N ASP A 22 2.94 14.65 -13.89
CA ASP A 22 2.39 15.83 -14.58
C ASP A 22 1.43 15.60 -15.78
N ARG A 23 1.05 14.38 -16.09
CA ARG A 23 0.19 14.12 -17.27
C ARG A 23 -1.23 13.61 -16.99
N PHE A 24 -1.65 13.58 -15.71
CA PHE A 24 -2.94 12.98 -15.34
C PHE A 24 -4.14 13.92 -15.52
N ASP A 25 -3.95 15.22 -15.36
CA ASP A 25 -5.02 16.21 -15.40
C ASP A 25 -5.67 16.35 -16.79
N GLU A 26 -4.92 16.07 -17.85
CA GLU A 26 -5.42 16.18 -19.23
C GLU A 26 -6.35 15.04 -19.66
N VAL A 27 -6.21 13.84 -19.07
CA VAL A 27 -6.93 12.65 -19.57
C VAL A 27 -8.28 12.46 -18.89
N TRP A 28 -8.52 13.02 -17.70
CA TRP A 28 -9.68 12.63 -16.87
C TRP A 28 -10.59 13.75 -16.40
N GLY A 29 -10.31 15.04 -16.72
CA GLY A 29 -11.23 16.17 -16.51
C GLY A 29 -11.73 16.38 -15.08
N ARG A 30 -11.19 15.70 -14.11
CA ARG A 30 -11.37 15.93 -12.67
C ARG A 30 -10.04 16.30 -12.07
N ASP A 31 -10.07 17.31 -11.22
CA ASP A 31 -8.92 17.70 -10.41
C ASP A 31 -8.42 16.51 -9.57
N VAL A 32 -7.50 15.75 -10.14
CA VAL A 32 -6.89 14.56 -9.51
C VAL A 32 -5.91 14.98 -8.41
N SER A 33 -5.61 16.28 -8.31
CA SER A 33 -4.74 16.83 -7.27
C SER A 33 -5.25 16.54 -5.86
N GLN A 34 -6.56 16.34 -5.69
CA GLN A 34 -7.15 15.89 -4.43
C GLN A 34 -6.85 14.41 -4.11
N PHE A 35 -6.47 13.60 -5.10
CA PHE A 35 -6.16 12.18 -4.94
C PHE A 35 -4.67 11.87 -4.99
N VAL A 36 -3.83 12.81 -5.43
CA VAL A 36 -2.40 12.72 -5.21
C VAL A 36 -2.20 13.02 -3.73
N SER A 37 -2.19 11.96 -2.94
CA SER A 37 -1.84 12.04 -1.52
C SER A 37 -0.56 12.84 -1.41
N PRO A 38 -0.52 13.88 -0.57
CA PRO A 38 0.75 14.49 -0.22
C PRO A 38 1.70 13.35 0.09
N ASP A 39 2.98 13.50 -0.23
CA ASP A 39 3.98 12.44 -0.14
C ASP A 39 4.08 11.86 1.29
N TYR A 40 3.04 11.11 1.68
CA TYR A 40 2.97 10.49 3.01
C TYR A 40 4.10 9.50 3.24
N GLY A 41 4.66 8.94 2.16
CA GLY A 41 5.87 8.12 2.23
C GLY A 41 7.07 8.90 2.75
N ASN A 42 7.14 10.20 2.49
CA ASN A 42 8.23 11.05 2.96
C ASN A 42 8.17 11.32 4.47
N TYR A 43 6.99 11.31 5.09
CA TYR A 43 6.87 11.50 6.54
C TYR A 43 7.59 10.41 7.35
N ILE A 44 7.66 9.18 6.87
CA ILE A 44 8.45 8.13 7.50
C ILE A 44 9.94 8.49 7.50
N ALA A 45 10.44 9.11 6.43
CA ALA A 45 11.84 9.48 6.31
C ALA A 45 12.21 10.76 7.08
N THR A 46 11.24 11.65 7.30
CA THR A 46 11.51 13.01 7.83
C THR A 46 11.03 13.23 9.26
N SER A 47 10.06 12.44 9.75
CA SER A 47 9.50 12.57 11.10
C SER A 47 9.81 11.34 11.95
N SER A 48 10.65 11.53 12.99
CA SER A 48 10.99 10.46 13.93
C SER A 48 9.78 9.92 14.69
N VAL A 49 8.81 10.77 14.99
CA VAL A 49 7.57 10.39 15.68
C VAL A 49 6.72 9.49 14.76
N VAL A 50 6.48 9.92 13.53
CA VAL A 50 5.74 9.12 12.54
C VAL A 50 6.44 7.79 12.31
N TYR A 51 7.75 7.81 12.10
CA TYR A 51 8.54 6.58 11.93
C TYR A 51 8.38 5.63 13.09
N SER A 52 8.50 6.11 14.32
CA SER A 52 8.43 5.27 15.53
C SER A 52 7.05 4.63 15.71
N VAL A 53 5.98 5.42 15.59
CA VAL A 53 4.60 4.94 15.80
C VAL A 53 4.21 3.96 14.71
N VAL A 54 4.41 4.32 13.44
CA VAL A 54 4.01 3.49 12.30
C VAL A 54 4.85 2.20 12.26
N THR A 55 6.14 2.29 12.58
CA THR A 55 7.02 1.11 12.63
C THR A 55 6.63 0.16 13.76
N LEU A 56 6.34 0.69 14.94
CA LEU A 56 5.89 -0.13 16.07
C LEU A 56 4.61 -0.89 15.72
N ARG A 57 3.59 -0.20 15.22
CA ARG A 57 2.32 -0.81 14.81
C ARG A 57 2.50 -1.85 13.72
N ALA A 58 3.31 -1.53 12.69
CA ALA A 58 3.58 -2.44 11.59
C ALA A 58 4.32 -3.70 12.04
N ASN A 59 5.25 -3.59 12.99
CA ASN A 59 5.91 -4.76 13.58
C ASN A 59 4.93 -5.62 14.37
N MET A 60 4.11 -5.02 15.25
CA MET A 60 3.10 -5.74 16.02
C MET A 60 2.11 -6.48 15.11
N PHE A 61 1.65 -5.83 14.04
CA PHE A 61 0.75 -6.45 13.08
C PHE A 61 1.43 -7.60 12.30
N ALA A 62 2.68 -7.42 11.92
CA ALA A 62 3.44 -8.42 11.17
C ALA A 62 3.81 -9.66 12.01
N ASP A 63 3.84 -9.53 13.33
CA ASP A 63 4.14 -10.64 14.23
C ASP A 63 2.91 -11.51 14.55
N LEU A 64 1.71 -11.10 14.11
CA LEU A 64 0.50 -11.92 14.23
C LEU A 64 0.60 -13.15 13.32
N PRO A 65 0.46 -14.37 13.88
CA PRO A 65 0.51 -15.57 13.08
C PRO A 65 -0.75 -15.71 12.21
N LEU A 66 -0.56 -15.82 10.90
CA LEU A 66 -1.65 -16.19 10.00
C LEU A 66 -1.84 -17.71 10.06
N ARG A 67 -2.98 -18.14 10.58
CA ARG A 67 -3.37 -19.56 10.63
C ARG A 67 -4.65 -19.76 9.84
N ILE A 68 -4.70 -20.85 9.11
CA ILE A 68 -5.85 -21.24 8.31
C ILE A 68 -6.50 -22.45 8.96
N TYR A 69 -7.81 -22.43 9.07
CA TYR A 69 -8.61 -23.54 9.60
C TYR A 69 -9.64 -23.99 8.58
N THR A 70 -9.91 -25.29 8.56
CA THR A 70 -11.06 -25.88 7.86
C THR A 70 -12.04 -26.42 8.89
N GLY A 71 -13.34 -26.47 8.55
CA GLY A 71 -14.42 -26.90 9.45
C GLY A 71 -15.03 -25.76 10.26
N TYR A 72 -16.05 -26.10 11.08
CA TYR A 72 -16.82 -25.17 11.90
C TYR A 72 -16.85 -25.62 13.36
N GLY A 73 -16.96 -24.67 14.28
CA GLY A 73 -17.10 -24.93 15.72
C GLY A 73 -15.93 -25.72 16.28
N ASP A 74 -16.25 -26.76 17.05
CA ASP A 74 -15.24 -27.61 17.72
C ASP A 74 -14.52 -28.58 16.76
N GLN A 75 -14.98 -28.69 15.52
CA GLN A 75 -14.36 -29.53 14.49
C GLN A 75 -13.33 -28.79 13.63
N LYS A 76 -12.91 -27.59 14.05
CA LYS A 76 -11.87 -26.85 13.35
C LYS A 76 -10.55 -27.60 13.36
N GLN A 77 -9.99 -27.77 12.16
CA GLN A 77 -8.66 -28.36 11.96
C GLN A 77 -7.76 -27.34 11.30
N GLU A 78 -6.55 -27.18 11.85
CA GLU A 78 -5.55 -26.30 11.27
C GLU A 78 -5.02 -26.90 9.97
N VAL A 79 -4.94 -26.07 8.92
CA VAL A 79 -4.44 -26.45 7.61
C VAL A 79 -2.94 -26.17 7.58
N GLU A 80 -2.13 -27.22 7.57
CA GLU A 80 -0.67 -27.14 7.59
C GLU A 80 -0.01 -27.46 6.23
N ARG A 81 -0.81 -27.69 5.18
CA ARG A 81 -0.32 -28.06 3.85
C ARG A 81 -1.21 -27.50 2.75
N GLY A 82 -0.62 -27.33 1.56
CA GLY A 82 -1.33 -26.90 0.36
C GLY A 82 -1.06 -25.45 -0.04
N ALA A 83 -1.51 -25.07 -1.24
CA ALA A 83 -1.17 -23.80 -1.86
C ALA A 83 -1.54 -22.56 -1.00
N ILE A 84 -2.66 -22.60 -0.29
CA ILE A 84 -3.08 -21.51 0.60
C ILE A 84 -2.14 -21.41 1.82
N TYR A 85 -1.74 -22.55 2.39
CA TYR A 85 -0.81 -22.55 3.51
C TYR A 85 0.57 -22.00 3.10
N GLU A 86 1.07 -22.39 1.94
CA GLU A 86 2.37 -21.90 1.46
C GLU A 86 2.39 -20.36 1.30
N ILE A 87 1.30 -19.77 0.82
CA ILE A 87 1.17 -18.31 0.69
C ILE A 87 1.19 -17.60 2.05
N THR A 88 0.69 -18.23 3.12
CA THR A 88 0.78 -17.64 4.48
C THR A 88 2.19 -17.60 5.03
N ARG A 89 3.13 -18.29 4.42
CA ARG A 89 4.54 -18.31 4.78
C ARG A 89 5.40 -17.50 3.82
N LYS A 90 5.21 -17.70 2.52
CA LYS A 90 5.97 -17.06 1.46
C LYS A 90 5.02 -16.61 0.35
N VAL A 91 4.79 -15.33 0.29
CA VAL A 91 3.80 -14.74 -0.64
C VAL A 91 4.28 -14.64 -2.08
N ASN A 92 5.60 -14.57 -2.29
CA ASN A 92 6.24 -14.57 -3.61
C ASN A 92 7.73 -14.96 -3.46
N PRO A 93 8.50 -15.12 -4.55
CA PRO A 93 9.90 -15.53 -4.50
C PRO A 93 10.81 -14.65 -3.63
N HIS A 94 10.42 -13.39 -3.39
CA HIS A 94 11.25 -12.39 -2.73
C HIS A 94 10.78 -12.00 -1.33
N TRP A 95 9.47 -12.28 -1.00
CA TRP A 95 8.86 -11.80 0.24
C TRP A 95 8.23 -12.91 1.06
N THR A 96 8.44 -12.82 2.36
CA THR A 96 7.69 -13.61 3.35
C THR A 96 6.33 -12.96 3.62
N ALA A 97 5.37 -13.72 4.16
CA ALA A 97 4.09 -13.19 4.60
C ALA A 97 4.26 -12.10 5.68
N ARG A 98 5.21 -12.28 6.60
CA ARG A 98 5.53 -11.26 7.62
C ARG A 98 5.91 -9.91 7.00
N ARG A 99 6.75 -9.91 5.96
CA ARG A 99 7.11 -8.68 5.23
C ARG A 99 5.90 -8.07 4.52
N MET A 100 5.05 -8.89 3.91
CA MET A 100 3.81 -8.45 3.26
C MET A 100 2.88 -7.76 4.26
N LEU A 101 2.62 -8.38 5.41
CA LEU A 101 1.79 -7.81 6.48
C LEU A 101 2.36 -6.50 7.00
N LYS A 102 3.68 -6.43 7.20
CA LYS A 102 4.34 -5.20 7.61
C LYS A 102 4.10 -4.06 6.61
N MET A 103 4.28 -4.31 5.32
CA MET A 103 4.04 -3.31 4.27
C MET A 103 2.56 -2.94 4.14
N THR A 104 1.66 -3.88 4.41
CA THR A 104 0.22 -3.61 4.47
C THR A 104 -0.12 -2.65 5.61
N ALA A 105 0.42 -2.87 6.81
CA ALA A 105 0.21 -1.99 7.95
C ALA A 105 0.78 -0.57 7.67
N TYR A 106 1.99 -0.48 7.12
CA TYR A 106 2.53 0.81 6.67
C TYR A 106 1.59 1.53 5.70
N SER A 107 1.07 0.80 4.72
CA SER A 107 0.17 1.37 3.71
C SER A 107 -1.13 1.87 4.32
N LEU A 108 -1.72 1.13 5.24
CA LEU A 108 -2.94 1.53 5.94
C LEU A 108 -2.74 2.75 6.84
N ASP A 109 -1.61 2.85 7.52
CA ASP A 109 -1.30 3.98 8.38
C ASP A 109 -0.97 5.26 7.57
N LEU A 110 -0.25 5.12 6.46
CA LEU A 110 0.18 6.26 5.63
C LEU A 110 -0.90 6.73 4.65
N TRP A 111 -1.51 5.81 3.92
CA TRP A 111 -2.46 6.15 2.83
C TRP A 111 -3.91 5.77 3.15
N GLY A 112 -4.17 5.10 4.26
CA GLY A 112 -5.50 4.59 4.59
C GLY A 112 -5.93 3.39 3.74
N GLN A 113 -5.07 2.87 2.87
CA GLN A 113 -5.35 1.76 1.98
C GLN A 113 -4.12 0.94 1.65
N ALA A 114 -4.32 -0.31 1.26
CA ALA A 114 -3.28 -1.20 0.79
C ALA A 114 -3.79 -2.09 -0.33
N PHE A 115 -2.91 -2.51 -1.22
CA PHE A 115 -3.25 -3.34 -2.38
C PHE A 115 -2.35 -4.56 -2.46
N TRP A 116 -2.98 -5.71 -2.66
CA TRP A 116 -2.29 -6.94 -3.00
C TRP A 116 -2.69 -7.38 -4.39
N PHE A 117 -1.75 -7.51 -5.28
CA PHE A 117 -1.95 -8.08 -6.60
C PHE A 117 -1.74 -9.59 -6.53
N CYS A 118 -2.78 -10.34 -6.89
CA CYS A 118 -2.84 -11.78 -6.78
C CYS A 118 -2.67 -12.43 -8.16
N GLU A 119 -1.63 -13.22 -8.35
CA GLU A 119 -1.51 -14.04 -9.55
C GLU A 119 -2.28 -15.36 -9.35
N ARG A 120 -3.34 -15.56 -10.13
CA ARG A 120 -4.24 -16.73 -10.01
C ARG A 120 -4.11 -17.73 -11.17
N GLY A 121 -3.22 -17.48 -12.11
CA GLY A 121 -3.14 -18.27 -13.34
C GLY A 121 -4.37 -18.09 -14.24
N THR A 122 -4.47 -18.91 -15.29
CA THR A 122 -5.46 -18.73 -16.37
C THR A 122 -6.91 -19.03 -15.95
N SER A 123 -7.14 -19.79 -14.89
CA SER A 123 -8.49 -20.24 -14.52
C SER A 123 -9.22 -19.36 -13.50
N GLY A 124 -8.55 -18.37 -12.90
CA GLY A 124 -9.15 -17.43 -11.94
C GLY A 124 -9.71 -18.01 -10.63
N VAL A 125 -9.97 -19.32 -10.60
CA VAL A 125 -10.65 -20.03 -9.50
C VAL A 125 -9.66 -20.60 -8.47
N ARG A 126 -8.41 -20.76 -8.84
CA ARG A 126 -7.38 -21.32 -7.95
C ARG A 126 -6.91 -20.31 -6.94
N PRO A 127 -6.42 -20.75 -5.76
CA PRO A 127 -5.67 -19.89 -4.87
C PRO A 127 -4.56 -19.16 -5.65
N PRO A 128 -4.24 -17.92 -5.28
CA PRO A 128 -3.15 -17.21 -5.95
C PRO A 128 -1.85 -17.99 -5.78
N SER A 129 -1.06 -18.06 -6.84
CA SER A 129 0.28 -18.65 -6.81
C SER A 129 1.30 -17.69 -6.20
N GLU A 130 1.10 -16.40 -6.42
CA GLU A 130 1.93 -15.34 -5.88
C GLU A 130 1.07 -14.14 -5.48
N VAL A 131 1.49 -13.43 -4.41
CA VAL A 131 0.86 -12.19 -3.98
C VAL A 131 1.93 -11.10 -3.90
N TRP A 132 1.63 -9.94 -4.50
CA TRP A 132 2.53 -8.81 -4.61
C TRP A 132 1.92 -7.58 -3.97
N TRP A 133 2.68 -6.91 -3.13
CA TRP A 133 2.30 -5.62 -2.59
C TRP A 133 2.48 -4.53 -3.64
N ALA A 134 1.51 -3.64 -3.77
CA ALA A 134 1.60 -2.45 -4.59
C ALA A 134 1.58 -1.20 -3.71
N ARG A 135 2.40 -0.24 -4.04
CA ARG A 135 2.45 1.05 -3.36
C ARG A 135 1.16 1.82 -3.63
N PRO A 136 0.42 2.25 -2.59
CA PRO A 136 -0.94 2.79 -2.77
C PRO A 136 -1.02 4.05 -3.62
N ASP A 137 -0.04 4.95 -3.55
CA ASP A 137 0.03 6.17 -4.35
C ASP A 137 0.28 5.92 -5.85
N HIS A 138 0.64 4.68 -6.22
CA HIS A 138 0.76 4.24 -7.59
C HIS A 138 -0.47 3.46 -8.10
N VAL A 139 -1.49 3.29 -7.27
CA VAL A 139 -2.70 2.54 -7.65
C VAL A 139 -3.89 3.49 -7.69
N LYS A 140 -4.55 3.56 -8.84
CA LYS A 140 -5.83 4.27 -9.01
C LYS A 140 -6.96 3.26 -9.11
N VAL A 141 -7.97 3.46 -8.28
CA VAL A 141 -9.22 2.71 -8.36
C VAL A 141 -10.15 3.40 -9.36
N VAL A 142 -10.68 2.65 -10.31
CA VAL A 142 -11.67 3.15 -11.28
C VAL A 142 -13.04 2.63 -10.86
N PRO A 143 -13.93 3.51 -10.36
CA PRO A 143 -15.29 3.12 -9.99
C PRO A 143 -16.11 2.68 -11.20
N ASP A 144 -17.12 1.85 -10.96
CA ASP A 144 -18.11 1.44 -11.95
C ASP A 144 -19.52 1.48 -11.35
N ALA A 145 -20.45 2.00 -12.10
CA ALA A 145 -21.82 2.15 -11.64
C ALA A 145 -22.54 0.80 -11.41
N ASN A 146 -22.14 -0.26 -12.13
CA ASN A 146 -22.78 -1.57 -12.06
C ASN A 146 -22.03 -2.56 -11.17
N ASN A 147 -20.69 -2.51 -11.18
CA ASN A 147 -19.83 -3.51 -10.54
C ASN A 147 -19.01 -2.94 -9.38
N TYR A 148 -19.33 -1.73 -8.91
CA TYR A 148 -18.65 -1.01 -7.86
C TYR A 148 -17.22 -0.57 -8.25
N VAL A 149 -16.35 -1.50 -8.69
CA VAL A 149 -15.02 -1.22 -9.22
C VAL A 149 -14.89 -1.84 -10.60
N LYS A 150 -14.53 -1.06 -11.59
CA LYS A 150 -14.26 -1.51 -12.96
C LYS A 150 -12.91 -2.18 -13.07
N GLU A 151 -11.88 -1.49 -12.63
CA GLU A 151 -10.49 -1.93 -12.71
C GLU A 151 -9.60 -1.16 -11.73
N PHE A 152 -8.40 -1.69 -11.50
CA PHE A 152 -7.33 -1.00 -10.81
C PHE A 152 -6.22 -0.69 -11.81
N LEU A 153 -5.76 0.56 -11.82
CA LEU A 153 -4.67 1.02 -12.65
C LEU A 153 -3.42 1.19 -11.79
N TYR A 154 -2.37 0.44 -12.10
CA TYR A 154 -1.07 0.62 -11.48
C TYR A 154 -0.19 1.48 -12.39
N MET A 155 0.38 2.54 -11.85
CA MET A 155 1.24 3.48 -12.52
C MET A 155 2.69 3.22 -12.15
N PRO A 156 3.48 2.64 -13.08
CA PRO A 156 4.87 2.39 -12.80
C PRO A 156 5.65 3.71 -12.58
N PRO A 157 6.55 3.77 -11.58
CA PRO A 157 7.38 4.97 -11.36
C PRO A 157 8.26 5.33 -12.55
N SER A 158 8.50 4.39 -13.46
CA SER A 158 9.29 4.60 -14.69
C SER A 158 8.58 5.41 -15.79
N GLY A 159 7.33 5.83 -15.58
CA GLY A 159 6.52 6.49 -16.61
C GLY A 159 6.08 5.55 -17.75
N ALA A 160 6.21 4.23 -17.57
CA ALA A 160 5.67 3.25 -18.52
C ALA A 160 4.14 3.28 -18.52
N GLU A 161 3.53 2.70 -19.56
CA GLU A 161 2.08 2.61 -19.67
C GLU A 161 1.44 2.01 -18.41
N PRO A 162 0.28 2.54 -17.95
CA PRO A 162 -0.44 2.00 -16.82
C PRO A 162 -0.81 0.53 -16.99
N LEU A 163 -0.57 -0.27 -15.97
CA LEU A 163 -0.96 -1.67 -15.94
C LEU A 163 -2.39 -1.78 -15.41
N ARG A 164 -3.26 -2.48 -16.12
CA ARG A 164 -4.66 -2.69 -15.76
C ARG A 164 -4.82 -4.04 -15.07
N PHE A 165 -5.53 -4.04 -13.95
CA PHE A 165 -5.88 -5.23 -13.18
C PHE A 165 -7.39 -5.33 -12.98
N ALA A 166 -7.92 -6.51 -13.19
CA ALA A 166 -9.33 -6.78 -12.90
C ALA A 166 -9.57 -6.83 -11.37
N PRO A 167 -10.79 -6.55 -10.89
CA PRO A 167 -11.12 -6.65 -9.46
C PRO A 167 -10.82 -8.01 -8.85
N SER A 168 -10.92 -9.10 -9.62
CA SER A 168 -10.57 -10.45 -9.18
C SER A 168 -9.08 -10.70 -8.96
N GLU A 169 -8.22 -9.84 -9.50
CA GLU A 169 -6.76 -9.92 -9.39
C GLU A 169 -6.22 -9.07 -8.22
N VAL A 170 -7.06 -8.29 -7.55
CA VAL A 170 -6.64 -7.34 -6.51
C VAL A 170 -7.41 -7.56 -5.21
N VAL A 171 -6.69 -7.61 -4.10
CA VAL A 171 -7.27 -7.45 -2.77
C VAL A 171 -7.02 -6.03 -2.33
N TRP A 172 -8.10 -5.28 -2.12
CA TRP A 172 -8.06 -3.89 -1.69
C TRP A 172 -8.48 -3.77 -0.22
N PHE A 173 -7.53 -3.41 0.62
CA PHE A 173 -7.75 -3.05 2.02
C PHE A 173 -7.93 -1.54 2.11
N ARG A 174 -8.90 -1.09 2.89
CA ARG A 174 -9.17 0.35 3.04
C ARG A 174 -9.74 0.67 4.41
N ASN A 175 -9.34 1.82 4.95
CA ASN A 175 -9.98 2.40 6.10
C ASN A 175 -11.31 3.04 5.66
N PRO A 176 -12.37 2.96 6.46
CA PRO A 176 -13.64 3.59 6.14
C PRO A 176 -13.49 5.11 6.08
N ASN A 177 -14.11 5.74 5.08
CA ASN A 177 -14.28 7.18 5.00
C ASN A 177 -15.78 7.48 4.79
N PRO A 178 -16.45 8.12 5.76
CA PRO A 178 -17.88 8.39 5.67
C PRO A 178 -18.25 9.46 4.62
N VAL A 179 -17.24 10.19 4.11
CA VAL A 179 -17.46 11.27 3.11
C VAL A 179 -17.29 10.75 1.69
N ASP A 180 -16.31 9.88 1.47
CA ASP A 180 -16.00 9.31 0.15
C ASP A 180 -15.54 7.88 0.28
N GLU A 181 -16.33 6.96 -0.25
CA GLU A 181 -16.06 5.52 -0.18
C GLU A 181 -14.84 5.09 -1.01
N PHE A 182 -14.49 5.84 -2.05
CA PHE A 182 -13.34 5.56 -2.92
C PHE A 182 -12.07 6.31 -2.53
N ALA A 183 -12.14 7.22 -1.56
CA ALA A 183 -11.01 7.93 -1.00
C ALA A 183 -10.79 7.55 0.48
N PRO A 184 -10.11 6.45 0.78
CA PRO A 184 -9.92 5.95 2.14
C PRO A 184 -9.22 6.97 3.05
N LEU A 185 -9.66 7.05 4.30
CA LEU A 185 -9.12 8.01 5.26
C LEU A 185 -7.77 7.54 5.82
N SER A 186 -6.72 8.31 5.58
CA SER A 186 -5.40 8.07 6.15
C SER A 186 -5.34 8.53 7.61
N PRO A 187 -4.92 7.67 8.56
CA PRO A 187 -4.64 8.10 9.93
C PRO A 187 -3.59 9.20 10.00
N LEU A 188 -2.58 9.15 9.13
CA LEU A 188 -1.55 10.20 9.05
C LEU A 188 -2.14 11.53 8.56
N ALA A 189 -3.13 11.53 7.67
CA ALA A 189 -3.80 12.76 7.22
C ALA A 189 -4.40 13.53 8.40
N ALA A 190 -5.02 12.83 9.34
CA ALA A 190 -5.56 13.43 10.57
C ALA A 190 -4.46 13.93 11.52
N ALA A 191 -3.32 13.24 11.58
CA ALA A 191 -2.19 13.59 12.44
C ALA A 191 -1.20 14.58 11.80
N ARG A 192 -1.40 14.93 10.52
CA ARG A 192 -0.44 15.70 9.73
C ARG A 192 -0.02 17.01 10.38
N LEU A 193 -0.97 17.80 10.84
CA LEU A 193 -0.67 19.09 11.45
C LEU A 193 0.24 18.95 12.68
N ALA A 194 0.01 17.95 13.51
CA ALA A 194 0.84 17.69 14.68
C ALA A 194 2.26 17.24 14.28
N ALA A 195 2.38 16.41 13.24
CA ALA A 195 3.66 15.97 12.71
C ALA A 195 4.46 17.13 12.10
N ASP A 196 3.80 18.02 11.36
CA ASP A 196 4.41 19.21 10.75
C ASP A 196 4.90 20.20 11.82
N LEU A 197 4.09 20.48 12.84
CA LEU A 197 4.47 21.33 13.98
C LEU A 197 5.67 20.77 14.73
N HIS A 198 5.69 19.46 15.00
CA HIS A 198 6.82 18.81 15.66
C HIS A 198 8.10 18.92 14.80
N SER A 199 8.01 18.64 13.51
CA SER A 199 9.15 18.73 12.60
C SER A 199 9.68 20.17 12.48
N GLY A 200 8.80 21.17 12.43
CA GLY A 200 9.14 22.58 12.42
C GLY A 200 9.84 23.04 13.70
N ALA A 201 9.37 22.59 14.86
CA ALA A 201 9.99 22.88 16.14
C ALA A 201 11.42 22.28 16.22
N MET A 202 11.59 21.03 15.77
CA MET A 202 12.91 20.38 15.74
C MET A 202 13.88 21.12 14.80
N GLN A 203 13.44 21.54 13.61
CA GLN A 203 14.26 22.31 12.68
C GLN A 203 14.64 23.67 13.23
N SER A 204 13.73 24.34 13.92
CA SER A 204 14.01 25.63 14.57
C SER A 204 15.03 25.48 15.68
N ASN A 205 14.90 24.45 16.51
CA ASN A 205 15.89 24.15 17.54
C ASN A 205 17.26 23.81 16.94
N ASP A 206 17.33 22.99 15.89
CA ASP A 206 18.59 22.68 15.20
C ASP A 206 19.29 23.95 14.68
N LYS A 207 18.52 24.85 14.06
CA LYS A 207 19.07 26.15 13.61
C LYS A 207 19.63 26.99 14.76
N LEU A 208 18.91 27.09 15.89
CA LEU A 208 19.36 27.80 17.07
C LEU A 208 20.64 27.20 17.63
N PHE A 209 20.75 25.87 17.71
CA PHE A 209 21.97 25.20 18.18
C PHE A 209 23.16 25.38 17.21
N ARG A 210 22.95 25.34 15.90
CA ARG A 210 24.02 25.48 14.91
C ARG A 210 24.49 26.92 14.74
N GLN A 211 23.59 27.89 14.85
CA GLN A 211 23.92 29.30 14.66
C GLN A 211 24.47 29.98 15.93
N GLY A 212 24.41 29.30 17.08
CA GLY A 212 24.65 29.87 18.38
C GLY A 212 23.57 30.91 18.75
N LEU A 213 23.27 31.03 20.03
CA LEU A 213 22.49 32.15 20.53
C LEU A 213 23.38 33.41 20.31
N GLN A 214 23.17 34.11 19.20
CA GLN A 214 23.68 35.49 19.12
C GLN A 214 22.82 36.31 20.09
N ILE A 215 23.35 36.48 21.29
CA ILE A 215 22.88 37.45 22.27
C ILE A 215 23.43 38.83 21.90
#